data_2d317cb9f03b7c3ce712dbb16e8c8dc7
#
_entry.id   2d317cb9f03b7c3ce712dbb16e8c8dc7
#
_cell.length_a   1.000
_cell.length_b   1.000
_cell.length_c   1.000
_cell.angle_alpha   90.00
_cell.angle_beta   90.00
_cell.angle_gamma   90.00
#
_symmetry.space_group_name_H-M   'P 1'
#
loop_
_entity.id
_entity.type
_entity.pdbx_description
1 polymer ?
#
loop_
_entity_poly.entity_id
_entity_poly.type
_entity_poly.pdbx_seq_one_letter_code
_entity_poly.pdbx_strand_id
1 'polypeptide(L)'
;MAATTCRSFLGVLYPDAENYNCDEVLNRLKSFFPEWAYIVHDMDVNKNGELKKPHIHWVAQRSACTLEFVATSLEIPVNDIEYCRKFKRSIRYLVHKDSPSKFQYDVEQISTSFDLTKYFDDDFMNNRLDEIVDFIYSGECTSFASLYGFCSRKGIQYILTRNFAVINTLFRERMNEK
;
A
#
# COMPACT_ATOMS: atom_id res chain seq x y z
N MET A 1 25.18 -6.03 -17.67
CA MET A 1 24.53 -6.12 -16.35
C MET A 1 23.02 -6.21 -16.59
N ALA A 2 22.28 -7.09 -15.87
CA ALA A 2 20.83 -7.14 -16.00
C ALA A 2 20.23 -5.82 -15.43
N ALA A 3 19.24 -5.25 -16.11
CA ALA A 3 18.54 -4.06 -15.62
C ALA A 3 17.82 -4.38 -14.31
N THR A 4 17.91 -3.46 -13.33
CA THR A 4 17.19 -3.60 -12.06
C THR A 4 15.69 -3.43 -12.31
N THR A 5 14.88 -4.40 -11.86
CA THR A 5 13.43 -4.35 -11.95
C THR A 5 12.79 -4.33 -10.57
N CYS A 6 11.62 -3.68 -10.45
CA CYS A 6 10.83 -3.63 -9.24
C CYS A 6 9.34 -3.70 -9.58
N ARG A 7 8.51 -4.01 -8.56
CA ARG A 7 7.04 -4.02 -8.69
C ARG A 7 6.38 -2.76 -8.15
N SER A 8 7.10 -1.99 -7.35
CA SER A 8 6.55 -0.85 -6.64
C SER A 8 7.38 0.40 -6.92
N PHE A 9 6.72 1.49 -7.19
CA PHE A 9 7.30 2.75 -7.58
C PHE A 9 6.66 3.88 -6.79
N LEU A 10 7.39 4.97 -6.63
CA LEU A 10 6.91 6.22 -6.05
C LEU A 10 7.54 7.39 -6.79
N GLY A 11 6.96 8.56 -6.63
CA GLY A 11 7.51 9.78 -7.20
C GLY A 11 6.79 11.02 -6.71
N VAL A 12 7.28 12.14 -7.17
CA VAL A 12 6.72 13.47 -6.88
C VAL A 12 6.46 14.17 -8.20
N LEU A 13 5.28 14.78 -8.33
CA LEU A 13 4.93 15.64 -9.45
C LEU A 13 4.71 17.06 -8.96
N TYR A 14 5.06 18.02 -9.78
CA TYR A 14 4.86 19.45 -9.51
C TYR A 14 3.84 20.00 -10.50
N PRO A 15 2.70 20.55 -10.03
CA PRO A 15 1.68 21.11 -10.90
C PRO A 15 2.18 22.24 -11.81
N ASP A 16 3.24 22.94 -11.41
CA ASP A 16 3.89 24.02 -12.15
C ASP A 16 5.11 23.57 -12.98
N ALA A 17 5.28 22.25 -13.19
CA ALA A 17 6.37 21.72 -14.02
C ALA A 17 6.20 22.14 -15.49
N GLU A 18 7.28 22.60 -16.11
CA GLU A 18 7.27 23.02 -17.53
C GLU A 18 7.39 21.84 -18.50
N ASN A 19 7.89 20.69 -18.03
CA ASN A 19 8.28 19.55 -18.86
C ASN A 19 7.22 18.44 -18.92
N TYR A 20 6.10 18.55 -18.19
CA TYR A 20 4.95 17.65 -18.29
C TYR A 20 3.67 18.32 -17.75
N ASN A 21 2.52 17.79 -18.14
CA ASN A 21 1.21 18.17 -17.60
C ASN A 21 0.83 17.17 -16.50
N CYS A 22 0.63 17.64 -15.25
CA CYS A 22 0.30 16.77 -14.10
C CYS A 22 -0.96 15.95 -14.30
N ASP A 23 -2.03 16.54 -14.86
CA ASP A 23 -3.31 15.83 -15.06
C ASP A 23 -3.15 14.69 -16.07
N GLU A 24 -2.38 14.92 -17.14
CA GLU A 24 -2.07 13.87 -18.11
C GLU A 24 -1.23 12.76 -17.49
N VAL A 25 -0.22 13.10 -16.69
CA VAL A 25 0.61 12.12 -15.98
C VAL A 25 -0.26 11.29 -15.00
N LEU A 26 -1.16 11.92 -14.23
CA LEU A 26 -2.08 11.21 -13.35
C LEU A 26 -3.05 10.30 -14.11
N ASN A 27 -3.52 10.71 -15.29
CA ASN A 27 -4.35 9.85 -16.14
C ASN A 27 -3.57 8.64 -16.67
N ARG A 28 -2.31 8.84 -17.09
CA ARG A 28 -1.41 7.73 -17.46
C ARG A 28 -1.11 6.83 -16.29
N LEU A 29 -0.84 7.38 -15.08
CA LEU A 29 -0.63 6.62 -13.85
C LEU A 29 -1.81 5.68 -13.58
N LYS A 30 -3.05 6.20 -13.62
CA LYS A 30 -4.29 5.43 -13.40
C LYS A 30 -4.50 4.33 -14.44
N SER A 31 -4.10 4.57 -15.68
CA SER A 31 -4.25 3.59 -16.77
C SER A 31 -3.15 2.54 -16.76
N PHE A 32 -1.93 2.93 -16.37
CA PHE A 32 -0.73 2.09 -16.44
C PHE A 32 -0.56 1.16 -15.24
N PHE A 33 -0.97 1.61 -14.04
CA PHE A 33 -0.84 0.84 -12.81
C PHE A 33 -2.20 0.29 -12.35
N PRO A 34 -2.33 -1.02 -12.10
CA PRO A 34 -3.53 -1.60 -11.50
C PRO A 34 -3.75 -1.13 -10.06
N GLU A 35 -2.67 -0.89 -9.30
CA GLU A 35 -2.72 -0.34 -7.94
C GLU A 35 -1.95 0.97 -7.90
N TRP A 36 -2.64 2.07 -7.59
CA TRP A 36 -2.07 3.41 -7.47
C TRP A 36 -2.75 4.20 -6.34
N ALA A 37 -1.99 5.08 -5.73
CA ALA A 37 -2.48 6.07 -4.79
C ALA A 37 -1.68 7.36 -4.93
N TYR A 38 -2.32 8.52 -4.77
CA TYR A 38 -1.66 9.81 -4.75
C TYR A 38 -2.42 10.81 -3.88
N ILE A 39 -1.72 11.87 -3.47
CA ILE A 39 -2.26 12.98 -2.69
C ILE A 39 -1.55 14.27 -3.07
N VAL A 40 -2.23 15.40 -2.94
CA VAL A 40 -1.65 16.74 -3.08
C VAL A 40 -1.13 17.21 -1.73
N HIS A 41 0.13 17.60 -1.64
CA HIS A 41 0.73 18.25 -0.50
C HIS A 41 0.83 19.76 -0.75
N ASP A 42 -0.05 20.53 -0.16
CA ASP A 42 -0.14 21.98 -0.27
C ASP A 42 0.11 22.72 1.06
N MET A 43 0.19 21.96 2.17
CA MET A 43 0.42 22.49 3.51
C MET A 43 1.80 22.14 4.09
N ASP A 44 2.67 21.55 3.28
CA ASP A 44 4.02 21.21 3.70
C ASP A 44 4.87 22.48 3.91
N VAL A 45 5.68 22.46 4.98
CA VAL A 45 6.63 23.54 5.25
C VAL A 45 8.08 23.09 5.09
N ASN A 46 8.95 24.01 4.76
CA ASN A 46 10.39 23.82 4.75
C ASN A 46 10.98 23.94 6.18
N LYS A 47 12.31 23.81 6.29
CA LYS A 47 13.01 23.93 7.58
C LYS A 47 12.89 25.32 8.22
N ASN A 48 12.55 26.33 7.45
CA ASN A 48 12.40 27.72 7.91
C ASN A 48 10.94 28.03 8.29
N GLY A 49 10.00 27.08 8.16
CA GLY A 49 8.58 27.28 8.43
C GLY A 49 7.78 27.90 7.27
N GLU A 50 8.40 28.08 6.09
CA GLU A 50 7.72 28.62 4.91
C GLU A 50 7.01 27.50 4.15
N LEU A 51 5.84 27.78 3.59
CA LEU A 51 5.12 26.83 2.76
C LEU A 51 5.95 26.44 1.54
N LYS A 52 5.99 25.14 1.27
CA LYS A 52 6.56 24.61 0.04
C LYS A 52 5.59 24.81 -1.12
N LYS A 53 6.10 24.78 -2.33
CA LYS A 53 5.27 24.68 -3.53
C LYS A 53 4.37 23.44 -3.42
N PRO A 54 3.09 23.53 -3.81
CA PRO A 54 2.22 22.37 -3.92
C PRO A 54 2.86 21.30 -4.79
N HIS A 55 2.79 20.06 -4.34
CA HIS A 55 3.34 18.91 -5.06
C HIS A 55 2.50 17.67 -4.79
N ILE A 56 2.56 16.71 -5.70
CA ILE A 56 1.78 15.48 -5.65
C ILE A 56 2.73 14.32 -5.37
N HIS A 57 2.55 13.67 -4.21
CA HIS A 57 3.18 12.39 -3.96
C HIS A 57 2.32 11.27 -4.51
N TRP A 58 2.92 10.34 -5.24
CA TRP A 58 2.26 9.15 -5.72
C TRP A 58 3.06 7.89 -5.40
N VAL A 59 2.33 6.78 -5.29
CA VAL A 59 2.89 5.44 -5.12
C VAL A 59 2.04 4.46 -5.91
N ALA A 60 2.67 3.48 -6.57
CA ALA A 60 1.95 2.55 -7.43
C ALA A 60 2.64 1.19 -7.53
N GLN A 61 1.86 0.15 -7.89
CA GLN A 61 2.36 -1.21 -8.09
C GLN A 61 1.85 -1.82 -9.40
N ARG A 62 2.72 -2.66 -10.01
CA ARG A 62 2.41 -3.49 -11.17
C ARG A 62 3.35 -4.69 -11.27
N SER A 63 3.27 -5.47 -12.35
CA SER A 63 4.29 -6.47 -12.69
C SER A 63 5.68 -5.83 -12.79
N ALA A 64 6.73 -6.59 -12.46
CA ALA A 64 8.10 -6.07 -12.39
C ALA A 64 8.55 -5.42 -13.71
N CYS A 65 9.05 -4.20 -13.62
CA CYS A 65 9.63 -3.43 -14.73
C CYS A 65 10.74 -2.48 -14.24
N THR A 66 11.41 -1.79 -15.17
CA THR A 66 12.49 -0.85 -14.85
C THR A 66 11.95 0.57 -14.63
N LEU A 67 12.76 1.45 -14.02
CA LEU A 67 12.41 2.87 -13.88
C LEU A 67 12.24 3.55 -15.25
N GLU A 68 13.12 3.24 -16.20
CA GLU A 68 13.07 3.80 -17.56
C GLU A 68 11.77 3.45 -18.28
N PHE A 69 11.29 2.19 -18.10
CA PHE A 69 10.00 1.79 -18.67
C PHE A 69 8.82 2.54 -18.04
N VAL A 70 8.86 2.77 -16.72
CA VAL A 70 7.84 3.58 -16.02
C VAL A 70 7.92 5.03 -16.48
N ALA A 71 9.11 5.62 -16.53
CA ALA A 71 9.32 7.00 -16.94
C ALA A 71 8.78 7.25 -18.36
N THR A 72 9.10 6.35 -19.30
CA THR A 72 8.59 6.41 -20.68
C THR A 72 7.07 6.28 -20.73
N SER A 73 6.51 5.37 -19.93
CA SER A 73 5.04 5.14 -19.92
C SER A 73 4.26 6.30 -19.29
N LEU A 74 4.85 7.01 -18.33
CA LEU A 74 4.24 8.19 -17.70
C LEU A 74 4.60 9.49 -18.42
N GLU A 75 5.59 9.47 -19.30
CA GLU A 75 6.17 10.64 -20.00
C GLU A 75 6.69 11.70 -19.01
N ILE A 76 7.47 11.24 -18.01
CA ILE A 76 8.15 12.10 -17.03
C ILE A 76 9.64 11.73 -16.94
N PRO A 77 10.48 12.62 -16.42
CA PRO A 77 11.89 12.32 -16.20
C PRO A 77 12.08 11.11 -15.28
N VAL A 78 13.03 10.24 -15.60
CA VAL A 78 13.36 9.08 -14.77
C VAL A 78 13.80 9.46 -13.35
N ASN A 79 14.39 10.64 -13.19
CA ASN A 79 14.82 11.15 -11.88
C ASN A 79 13.66 11.54 -10.95
N ASP A 80 12.44 11.66 -11.47
CA ASP A 80 11.23 11.97 -10.70
C ASP A 80 10.55 10.70 -10.18
N ILE A 81 11.17 9.52 -10.42
CA ILE A 81 10.65 8.21 -10.03
C ILE A 81 11.71 7.47 -9.21
N GLU A 82 11.26 6.78 -8.17
CA GLU A 82 12.09 5.93 -7.34
C GLU A 82 11.49 4.52 -7.18
N TYR A 83 12.35 3.53 -6.94
CA TYR A 83 11.91 2.21 -6.50
C TYR A 83 11.35 2.28 -5.08
N CYS A 84 10.10 1.89 -4.92
CA CYS A 84 9.46 1.82 -3.61
C CYS A 84 9.85 0.53 -2.88
N ARG A 85 10.78 0.64 -1.92
CA ARG A 85 11.27 -0.53 -1.16
C ARG A 85 10.30 -1.02 -0.08
N LYS A 86 9.45 -0.14 0.46
CA LYS A 86 8.52 -0.43 1.56
C LYS A 86 7.15 0.20 1.27
N PHE A 87 6.35 -0.49 0.47
CA PHE A 87 5.07 0.01 -0.03
C PHE A 87 4.14 0.51 1.09
N LYS A 88 3.94 -0.28 2.16
CA LYS A 88 3.12 0.15 3.32
C LYS A 88 3.61 1.49 3.88
N ARG A 89 4.92 1.66 4.07
CA ARG A 89 5.47 2.92 4.60
C ARG A 89 5.27 4.09 3.63
N SER A 90 5.36 3.85 2.33
CA SER A 90 5.15 4.89 1.33
C SER A 90 3.68 5.32 1.23
N ILE A 91 2.72 4.39 1.39
CA ILE A 91 1.30 4.72 1.53
C ILE A 91 1.06 5.59 2.79
N ARG A 92 1.60 5.19 3.94
CA ARG A 92 1.47 5.96 5.20
C ARG A 92 2.12 7.35 5.11
N TYR A 93 3.18 7.46 4.30
CA TYR A 93 3.87 8.73 4.06
C TYR A 93 3.00 9.71 3.26
N LEU A 94 2.05 9.26 2.46
CA LEU A 94 1.13 10.15 1.74
C LEU A 94 0.40 11.11 2.69
N VAL A 95 0.06 10.68 3.91
CA VAL A 95 -0.55 11.53 4.94
C VAL A 95 0.39 11.87 6.10
N HIS A 96 1.69 11.57 5.96
CA HIS A 96 2.70 11.77 6.99
C HIS A 96 2.44 11.03 8.32
N LYS A 97 1.65 9.93 8.30
CA LYS A 97 1.23 9.18 9.51
C LYS A 97 2.38 8.87 10.49
N ASP A 98 3.55 8.51 9.95
CA ASP A 98 4.73 8.15 10.75
C ASP A 98 5.72 9.33 10.90
N SER A 99 5.28 10.57 10.65
CA SER A 99 6.08 11.78 10.71
C SER A 99 5.33 12.92 11.41
N PRO A 100 5.11 12.84 12.75
CA PRO A 100 4.22 13.76 13.47
C PRO A 100 4.68 15.22 13.49
N SER A 101 5.93 15.50 13.14
CA SER A 101 6.46 16.87 12.99
C SER A 101 6.05 17.54 11.68
N LYS A 102 5.46 16.81 10.73
CA LYS A 102 4.95 17.32 9.47
C LYS A 102 3.46 17.60 9.56
N PHE A 103 2.94 18.40 8.63
CA PHE A 103 1.50 18.55 8.49
C PHE A 103 0.86 17.17 8.25
N GLN A 104 -0.21 16.86 8.99
CA GLN A 104 -0.93 15.58 8.89
C GLN A 104 -2.13 15.78 7.96
N TYR A 105 -2.10 15.09 6.81
CA TYR A 105 -3.22 15.06 5.88
C TYR A 105 -4.22 13.98 6.28
N ASP A 106 -5.48 14.15 5.91
CA ASP A 106 -6.50 13.11 6.12
C ASP A 106 -6.38 11.98 5.09
N VAL A 107 -6.61 10.75 5.54
CA VAL A 107 -6.58 9.55 4.67
C VAL A 107 -7.60 9.65 3.54
N GLU A 108 -8.73 10.32 3.79
CA GLU A 108 -9.80 10.55 2.81
C GLU A 108 -9.37 11.45 1.64
N GLN A 109 -8.30 12.24 1.80
CA GLN A 109 -7.71 13.05 0.73
C GLN A 109 -6.89 12.22 -0.28
N ILE A 110 -6.58 10.96 0.05
CA ILE A 110 -5.85 10.08 -0.87
C ILE A 110 -6.78 9.60 -1.98
N SER A 111 -6.45 9.94 -3.22
CA SER A 111 -7.03 9.28 -4.38
C SER A 111 -6.35 7.92 -4.59
N THR A 112 -7.12 6.83 -4.71
CA THR A 112 -6.58 5.48 -4.78
C THR A 112 -7.46 4.52 -5.59
N SER A 113 -6.86 3.46 -6.13
CA SER A 113 -7.54 2.35 -6.81
C SER A 113 -7.79 1.14 -5.89
N PHE A 114 -7.34 1.15 -4.64
CA PHE A 114 -7.42 0.02 -3.72
C PHE A 114 -7.79 0.45 -2.29
N ASP A 115 -8.22 -0.50 -1.46
CA ASP A 115 -8.56 -0.26 -0.06
C ASP A 115 -7.32 0.09 0.78
N LEU A 116 -7.40 1.21 1.50
CA LEU A 116 -6.34 1.75 2.35
C LEU A 116 -6.38 1.22 3.80
N THR A 117 -7.45 0.60 4.23
CA THR A 117 -7.69 0.19 5.64
C THR A 117 -6.51 -0.58 6.22
N LYS A 118 -5.99 -1.56 5.50
CA LYS A 118 -4.84 -2.39 5.93
C LYS A 118 -3.53 -1.62 6.15
N TYR A 119 -3.44 -0.36 5.68
CA TYR A 119 -2.24 0.47 5.83
C TYR A 119 -2.31 1.43 7.01
N PHE A 120 -3.52 1.83 7.40
CA PHE A 120 -3.75 2.86 8.41
C PHE A 120 -4.34 2.33 9.72
N ASP A 121 -4.99 1.19 9.69
CA ASP A 121 -5.37 0.47 10.91
C ASP A 121 -4.13 -0.23 11.48
N ASP A 122 -3.61 0.28 12.59
CA ASP A 122 -2.42 -0.26 13.22
C ASP A 122 -2.70 -1.62 13.90
N ASP A 123 -3.94 -1.87 14.31
CA ASP A 123 -4.41 -3.13 14.88
C ASP A 123 -5.01 -4.09 13.84
N PHE A 124 -5.08 -3.68 12.59
CA PHE A 124 -5.69 -4.46 11.51
C PHE A 124 -5.22 -5.91 11.45
N MET A 125 -3.90 -6.12 11.58
CA MET A 125 -3.32 -7.47 11.54
C MET A 125 -3.71 -8.30 12.76
N ASN A 126 -3.74 -7.69 13.95
CA ASN A 126 -4.13 -8.34 15.19
C ASN A 126 -5.61 -8.68 15.16
N ASN A 127 -6.49 -7.72 14.85
CA ASN A 127 -7.93 -7.92 14.75
C ASN A 127 -8.29 -9.04 13.75
N ARG A 128 -7.58 -9.10 12.61
CA ARG A 128 -7.80 -10.17 11.62
C ARG A 128 -7.25 -11.52 12.03
N LEU A 129 -6.16 -11.54 12.81
CA LEU A 129 -5.66 -12.78 13.41
C LEU A 129 -6.65 -13.30 14.45
N ASP A 130 -7.19 -12.42 15.29
CA ASP A 130 -8.22 -12.77 16.28
C ASP A 130 -9.46 -13.33 15.60
N GLU A 131 -9.94 -12.76 14.49
CA GLU A 131 -11.06 -13.34 13.71
C GLU A 131 -10.77 -14.79 13.24
N ILE A 132 -9.53 -15.09 12.85
CA ILE A 132 -9.13 -16.45 12.46
C ILE A 132 -9.13 -17.38 13.67
N VAL A 133 -8.61 -16.92 14.80
CA VAL A 133 -8.59 -17.68 16.05
C VAL A 133 -10.02 -17.95 16.53
N ASP A 134 -10.88 -16.94 16.56
CA ASP A 134 -12.28 -17.07 16.94
C ASP A 134 -13.01 -18.08 16.04
N PHE A 135 -12.75 -18.04 14.72
CA PHE A 135 -13.35 -19.02 13.81
C PHE A 135 -12.86 -20.47 14.09
N ILE A 136 -11.57 -20.66 14.45
CA ILE A 136 -11.06 -21.98 14.83
C ILE A 136 -11.81 -22.54 16.04
N TYR A 137 -12.13 -21.71 17.04
CA TYR A 137 -12.78 -22.11 18.28
C TYR A 137 -14.29 -22.03 18.23
N SER A 138 -14.93 -21.43 17.24
CA SER A 138 -16.40 -21.28 17.11
C SER A 138 -17.17 -22.60 16.97
N GLY A 139 -16.47 -23.70 16.62
CA GLY A 139 -17.12 -24.98 16.28
C GLY A 139 -17.51 -25.10 14.79
N GLU A 140 -17.52 -24.01 14.03
CA GLU A 140 -17.78 -24.01 12.58
C GLU A 140 -16.56 -24.45 11.77
N CYS A 141 -15.37 -24.31 12.32
CA CYS A 141 -14.13 -24.76 11.73
C CYS A 141 -13.98 -26.27 11.88
N THR A 142 -14.34 -27.02 10.84
CA THR A 142 -14.33 -28.50 10.86
C THR A 142 -13.14 -29.10 10.13
N SER A 143 -12.41 -28.31 9.35
CA SER A 143 -11.26 -28.75 8.56
C SER A 143 -10.37 -27.57 8.19
N PHE A 144 -9.12 -27.86 7.77
CA PHE A 144 -8.25 -26.81 7.25
C PHE A 144 -8.82 -26.15 5.96
N ALA A 145 -9.57 -26.92 5.16
CA ALA A 145 -10.27 -26.38 3.99
C ALA A 145 -11.36 -25.37 4.39
N SER A 146 -12.11 -25.62 5.49
CA SER A 146 -13.11 -24.66 5.99
C SER A 146 -12.43 -23.39 6.51
N LEU A 147 -11.28 -23.52 7.18
CA LEU A 147 -10.48 -22.38 7.64
C LEU A 147 -9.97 -21.54 6.46
N TYR A 148 -9.41 -22.18 5.45
CA TYR A 148 -8.96 -21.50 4.24
C TYR A 148 -10.11 -20.80 3.52
N GLY A 149 -11.26 -21.47 3.40
CA GLY A 149 -12.49 -20.90 2.82
C GLY A 149 -13.00 -19.67 3.57
N PHE A 150 -12.95 -19.70 4.91
CA PHE A 150 -13.28 -18.54 5.76
C PHE A 150 -12.33 -17.36 5.44
N CYS A 151 -11.02 -17.60 5.48
CA CYS A 151 -10.02 -16.59 5.17
C CYS A 151 -10.17 -16.02 3.75
N SER A 152 -10.54 -16.87 2.79
CA SER A 152 -10.76 -16.48 1.40
C SER A 152 -11.95 -15.54 1.24
N ARG A 153 -13.09 -15.87 1.84
CA ARG A 153 -14.30 -15.01 1.81
C ARG A 153 -14.07 -13.64 2.47
N LYS A 154 -13.19 -13.59 3.48
CA LYS A 154 -12.81 -12.36 4.20
C LYS A 154 -11.66 -11.59 3.52
N GLY A 155 -11.04 -12.14 2.47
CA GLY A 155 -9.88 -11.52 1.82
C GLY A 155 -8.60 -11.48 2.69
N ILE A 156 -8.49 -12.39 3.69
CA ILE A 156 -7.41 -12.41 4.70
C ILE A 156 -6.47 -13.62 4.60
N GLN A 157 -6.44 -14.30 3.44
CA GLN A 157 -5.57 -15.48 3.22
C GLN A 157 -4.08 -15.18 3.48
N TYR A 158 -3.67 -13.95 3.23
CA TYR A 158 -2.28 -13.53 3.46
C TYR A 158 -1.90 -13.57 4.96
N ILE A 159 -2.86 -13.37 5.87
CA ILE A 159 -2.65 -13.47 7.32
C ILE A 159 -2.45 -14.93 7.72
N LEU A 160 -3.30 -15.83 7.20
CA LEU A 160 -3.14 -17.26 7.37
C LEU A 160 -1.75 -17.74 6.91
N THR A 161 -1.32 -17.32 5.73
CA THR A 161 -0.01 -17.70 5.19
C THR A 161 1.15 -17.13 6.03
N ARG A 162 1.05 -15.88 6.44
CA ARG A 162 2.10 -15.19 7.21
C ARG A 162 2.26 -15.76 8.62
N ASN A 163 1.17 -16.20 9.23
CA ASN A 163 1.12 -16.73 10.60
C ASN A 163 0.87 -18.25 10.62
N PHE A 164 1.20 -18.95 9.53
CA PHE A 164 0.84 -20.34 9.32
C PHE A 164 1.23 -21.26 10.48
N ALA A 165 2.45 -21.13 11.02
CA ALA A 165 2.92 -22.00 12.09
C ALA A 165 2.04 -21.87 13.35
N VAL A 166 1.73 -20.65 13.79
CA VAL A 166 0.89 -20.38 14.96
C VAL A 166 -0.53 -20.86 14.72
N ILE A 167 -1.14 -20.47 13.60
CA ILE A 167 -2.53 -20.83 13.26
C ILE A 167 -2.68 -22.34 13.12
N ASN A 168 -1.71 -23.03 12.48
CA ASN A 168 -1.74 -24.48 12.33
C ASN A 168 -1.60 -25.21 13.69
N THR A 169 -0.83 -24.65 14.63
CA THR A 169 -0.76 -25.19 15.99
C THR A 169 -2.11 -25.10 16.68
N LEU A 170 -2.73 -23.93 16.73
CA LEU A 170 -4.05 -23.71 17.35
C LEU A 170 -5.13 -24.58 16.68
N PHE A 171 -5.11 -24.68 15.35
CA PHE A 171 -6.03 -25.53 14.61
C PHE A 171 -5.90 -27.00 15.01
N ARG A 172 -4.65 -27.54 15.10
CA ARG A 172 -4.40 -28.92 15.50
C ARG A 172 -4.81 -29.19 16.95
N GLU A 173 -4.48 -28.30 17.87
CA GLU A 173 -4.92 -28.40 19.27
C GLU A 173 -6.44 -28.52 19.33
N ARG A 174 -7.16 -27.60 18.68
CA ARG A 174 -8.63 -27.63 18.64
C ARG A 174 -9.22 -28.89 18.01
N MET A 175 -8.57 -29.45 16.97
CA MET A 175 -9.05 -30.69 16.34
C MET A 175 -8.79 -31.94 17.21
N ASN A 176 -7.78 -31.91 18.07
CA ASN A 176 -7.46 -33.02 18.98
C ASN A 176 -8.32 -32.99 20.27
N GLU A 177 -8.99 -31.89 20.59
CA GLU A 177 -9.91 -31.77 21.71
C GLU A 177 -11.32 -32.37 21.45
N LYS A 178 -11.60 -32.79 20.21
CA LYS A 178 -12.84 -33.47 19.78
C LYS A 178 -12.68 -34.98 19.76
#